data_084b97fa4f3415e68206ef25a7b9d3b6
#
_entry.id   084b97fa4f3415e68206ef25a7b9d3b6
#
_cell.length_a   1.000
_cell.length_b   1.000
_cell.length_c   1.000
_cell.angle_alpha   90.00
_cell.angle_beta   90.00
_cell.angle_gamma   90.00
#
_symmetry.space_group_name_H-M   'P 1'
#
loop_
_entity.id
_entity.type
_entity.pdbx_description
1 polymer ?
#
loop_
_entity_poly.entity_id
_entity_poly.type
_entity_poly.pdbx_seq_one_letter_code
_entity_poly.pdbx_strand_id
1 'polypeptide(L)'
;MHFKWNYEEPTPELEKSAKELADKLSISPILAKLLIHRGITTESAAKRFFRPQLSDLINPFLMKDMDIAVDRLNDAMGRKERIMVYGDYDVDGCTAVALVYKFLQQFYSNIDYYIPDRYDEGYGVSKKGIDFAHETGVKLIIILDCGIKAIQEIEYAKNLGIDFIICDHHVPDDVMPPAVAILNPKRPDDPLPFKHLCGCGVGFKFMQAFAKNNNIPFSRLIPLLDFCAVSIAAVIVPVVDENRILAFHGLKLLNTNPSIGLKAIIDICGLNGRELSMSDIVFKLGPRINASGRMENGKESVDLLVERDFGQALKMAKHINEYNEQRKDIDKQMTEEANLIVSRLETQKHNSSIVLYDEGWKKGVIGIVASRLTEIYFRPTVVLTRDGDLATGSARSVTGFDVYSAIKSCRDLLINFGGHTYACGLTMKWENVKEFRDRFHQYVAEHIAPEQTEAMLNIDAMIDFKDITKQLHSDLKKFSPFGPCNSKPVFCTQNVYDYGTSKVVGREQEHIKLELVDSKSSTVMNGIAFGQSAAARYIKSRRSFDIAYTIEDNIFKKNQVQLQIEAIRPND
;
A
#
# COMPACT_ATOMS: atom_id res chain seq x y z
N MET A 1 10.50 -6.82 20.35
CA MET A 1 9.54 -7.76 19.76
C MET A 1 10.19 -9.12 19.66
N HIS A 2 9.52 -10.18 20.11
CA HIS A 2 9.97 -11.54 19.86
C HIS A 2 9.30 -12.03 18.59
N PHE A 3 10.08 -12.24 17.54
CA PHE A 3 9.60 -12.85 16.28
C PHE A 3 9.80 -14.36 16.35
N LYS A 4 8.83 -15.12 15.89
CA LYS A 4 9.03 -16.51 15.51
C LYS A 4 9.67 -16.52 14.12
N TRP A 5 10.90 -17.03 14.03
CA TRP A 5 11.61 -17.08 12.76
C TRP A 5 11.14 -18.29 11.97
N ASN A 6 10.70 -18.03 10.77
CA ASN A 6 10.28 -19.05 9.82
C ASN A 6 11.34 -19.17 8.73
N TYR A 7 11.99 -20.30 8.67
CA TYR A 7 12.94 -20.66 7.62
C TYR A 7 12.65 -22.08 7.16
N GLU A 8 12.38 -22.22 5.88
CA GLU A 8 12.24 -23.52 5.24
C GLU A 8 13.58 -23.91 4.63
N GLU A 9 14.15 -25.03 5.10
CA GLU A 9 15.36 -25.56 4.49
C GLU A 9 15.08 -25.92 3.03
N PRO A 10 15.94 -25.50 2.10
CA PRO A 10 15.73 -25.78 0.68
C PRO A 10 15.79 -27.29 0.41
N THR A 11 14.79 -27.79 -0.31
CA THR A 11 14.77 -29.19 -0.75
C THR A 11 15.89 -29.45 -1.78
N PRO A 12 16.34 -30.71 -1.96
CA PRO A 12 17.31 -31.05 -2.99
C PRO A 12 16.87 -30.62 -4.40
N GLU A 13 15.57 -30.67 -4.70
CA GLU A 13 15.00 -30.23 -5.98
C GLU A 13 15.13 -28.71 -6.15
N LEU A 14 14.88 -27.96 -5.09
CA LEU A 14 15.05 -26.49 -5.09
C LEU A 14 16.52 -26.11 -5.31
N GLU A 15 17.43 -26.78 -4.61
CA GLU A 15 18.89 -26.57 -4.76
C GLU A 15 19.37 -26.84 -6.19
N LYS A 16 18.89 -27.93 -6.79
CA LYS A 16 19.21 -28.28 -8.19
C LYS A 16 18.66 -27.21 -9.15
N SER A 17 17.38 -26.85 -9.01
CA SER A 17 16.75 -25.85 -9.87
C SER A 17 17.40 -24.48 -9.72
N ALA A 18 17.79 -24.10 -8.50
CA ALA A 18 18.49 -22.84 -8.25
C ALA A 18 19.88 -22.83 -8.92
N LYS A 19 20.61 -23.93 -8.86
CA LYS A 19 21.92 -24.06 -9.53
C LYS A 19 21.77 -23.95 -11.05
N GLU A 20 20.83 -24.69 -11.64
CA GLU A 20 20.56 -24.61 -13.09
C GLU A 20 20.17 -23.20 -13.55
N LEU A 21 19.33 -22.51 -12.78
CA LEU A 21 18.92 -21.13 -13.08
C LEU A 21 20.08 -20.14 -12.90
N ALA A 22 20.90 -20.34 -11.86
CA ALA A 22 22.09 -19.52 -11.59
C ALA A 22 23.09 -19.60 -12.74
N ASP A 23 23.39 -20.83 -13.23
CA ASP A 23 24.30 -21.07 -14.33
C ASP A 23 23.78 -20.39 -15.63
N LYS A 24 22.49 -20.55 -15.96
CA LYS A 24 21.88 -19.93 -17.16
C LYS A 24 21.89 -18.39 -17.12
N LEU A 25 21.73 -17.81 -15.95
CA LEU A 25 21.66 -16.35 -15.77
C LEU A 25 23.02 -15.73 -15.42
N SER A 26 24.04 -16.54 -15.13
CA SER A 26 25.32 -16.09 -14.59
C SER A 26 25.19 -15.23 -13.33
N ILE A 27 24.35 -15.68 -12.39
CA ILE A 27 24.09 -15.03 -11.09
C ILE A 27 24.47 -15.99 -9.94
N SER A 28 24.52 -15.47 -8.70
CA SER A 28 24.78 -16.32 -7.55
C SER A 28 23.61 -17.30 -7.28
N PRO A 29 23.88 -18.51 -6.74
CA PRO A 29 22.81 -19.43 -6.32
C PRO A 29 21.83 -18.82 -5.31
N ILE A 30 22.30 -17.90 -4.46
CA ILE A 30 21.45 -17.17 -3.51
C ILE A 30 20.37 -16.39 -4.27
N LEU A 31 20.74 -15.64 -5.31
CA LEU A 31 19.77 -14.87 -6.11
C LEU A 31 18.81 -15.78 -6.88
N ALA A 32 19.29 -16.91 -7.37
CA ALA A 32 18.44 -17.88 -8.07
C ALA A 32 17.38 -18.48 -7.11
N LYS A 33 17.74 -18.80 -5.86
CA LYS A 33 16.78 -19.22 -4.83
C LYS A 33 15.73 -18.15 -4.57
N LEU A 34 16.16 -16.88 -4.41
CA LEU A 34 15.24 -15.75 -4.23
C LEU A 34 14.27 -15.59 -5.39
N LEU A 35 14.68 -15.85 -6.63
CA LEU A 35 13.80 -15.84 -7.81
C LEU A 35 12.78 -16.98 -7.75
N ILE A 36 13.24 -18.19 -7.43
CA ILE A 36 12.37 -19.38 -7.38
C ILE A 36 11.31 -19.22 -6.28
N HIS A 37 11.67 -18.71 -5.10
CA HIS A 37 10.71 -18.40 -4.03
C HIS A 37 9.62 -17.39 -4.47
N ARG A 38 9.91 -16.59 -5.50
CA ARG A 38 8.95 -15.65 -6.13
C ARG A 38 8.21 -16.26 -7.32
N GLY A 39 8.32 -17.58 -7.53
CA GLY A 39 7.70 -18.29 -8.66
C GLY A 39 8.41 -18.07 -10.00
N ILE A 40 9.61 -17.45 -9.99
CA ILE A 40 10.40 -17.15 -11.21
C ILE A 40 11.38 -18.29 -11.45
N THR A 41 10.96 -19.26 -12.25
CA THR A 41 11.71 -20.53 -12.44
C THR A 41 12.40 -20.66 -13.81
N THR A 42 12.14 -19.72 -14.73
CA THR A 42 12.69 -19.77 -16.10
C THR A 42 13.58 -18.56 -16.40
N GLU A 43 14.55 -18.75 -17.29
CA GLU A 43 15.43 -17.68 -17.77
C GLU A 43 14.63 -16.51 -18.38
N SER A 44 13.60 -16.81 -19.18
CA SER A 44 12.76 -15.78 -19.79
C SER A 44 12.00 -14.96 -18.77
N ALA A 45 11.40 -15.61 -17.74
CA ALA A 45 10.72 -14.92 -16.65
C ALA A 45 11.69 -14.05 -15.83
N ALA A 46 12.89 -14.56 -15.53
CA ALA A 46 13.92 -13.81 -14.82
C ALA A 46 14.39 -12.57 -15.60
N LYS A 47 14.57 -12.70 -16.92
CA LYS A 47 14.92 -11.56 -17.79
C LYS A 47 13.83 -10.48 -17.76
N ARG A 48 12.55 -10.85 -17.86
CA ARG A 48 11.42 -9.90 -17.72
C ARG A 48 11.37 -9.27 -16.33
N PHE A 49 11.60 -10.06 -15.28
CA PHE A 49 11.62 -9.56 -13.91
C PHE A 49 12.72 -8.52 -13.69
N PHE A 50 13.95 -8.75 -14.16
CA PHE A 50 15.06 -7.81 -13.99
C PHE A 50 15.01 -6.61 -14.95
N ARG A 51 14.31 -6.73 -16.07
CA ARG A 51 14.21 -5.69 -17.11
C ARG A 51 12.77 -5.55 -17.58
N PRO A 52 11.84 -5.07 -16.71
CA PRO A 52 10.46 -4.86 -17.10
C PRO A 52 10.37 -3.92 -18.29
N GLN A 53 9.58 -4.27 -19.30
CA GLN A 53 9.38 -3.45 -20.50
C GLN A 53 7.92 -2.99 -20.58
N LEU A 54 7.69 -1.74 -21.00
CA LEU A 54 6.33 -1.23 -21.22
C LEU A 54 5.60 -1.96 -22.37
N SER A 55 6.35 -2.59 -23.28
CA SER A 55 5.79 -3.47 -24.33
C SER A 55 5.20 -4.78 -23.78
N ASP A 56 5.55 -5.16 -22.55
CA ASP A 56 5.07 -6.38 -21.91
C ASP A 56 3.72 -6.17 -21.17
N LEU A 57 3.22 -4.92 -21.16
CA LEU A 57 1.88 -4.62 -20.63
C LEU A 57 0.81 -5.39 -21.41
N ILE A 58 -0.08 -6.03 -20.68
CA ILE A 58 -1.18 -6.82 -21.25
C ILE A 58 -2.08 -5.92 -22.11
N ASN A 59 -2.58 -6.46 -23.22
CA ASN A 59 -3.52 -5.73 -24.07
C ASN A 59 -4.75 -5.26 -23.26
N PRO A 60 -5.03 -3.94 -23.17
CA PRO A 60 -6.12 -3.44 -22.34
C PRO A 60 -7.50 -3.93 -22.79
N PHE A 61 -7.69 -4.25 -24.08
CA PHE A 61 -8.94 -4.79 -24.62
C PHE A 61 -9.25 -6.23 -24.20
N LEU A 62 -8.37 -6.88 -23.41
CA LEU A 62 -8.73 -8.13 -22.72
C LEU A 62 -9.59 -7.89 -21.47
N MET A 63 -9.62 -6.67 -20.94
CA MET A 63 -10.51 -6.35 -19.83
C MET A 63 -11.95 -6.26 -20.32
N LYS A 64 -12.86 -6.88 -19.60
CA LYS A 64 -14.30 -6.89 -19.91
C LYS A 64 -14.84 -5.45 -20.03
N ASP A 65 -15.73 -5.20 -20.97
CA ASP A 65 -16.39 -3.92 -21.27
C ASP A 65 -15.42 -2.78 -21.70
N MET A 66 -14.14 -3.06 -21.97
CA MET A 66 -13.17 -2.03 -22.34
C MET A 66 -13.51 -1.36 -23.68
N ASP A 67 -13.99 -2.11 -24.64
CA ASP A 67 -14.49 -1.60 -25.93
C ASP A 67 -15.69 -0.67 -25.74
N ILE A 68 -16.66 -1.09 -24.94
CA ILE A 68 -17.86 -0.30 -24.60
C ILE A 68 -17.47 1.02 -23.91
N ALA A 69 -16.52 0.94 -22.96
CA ALA A 69 -16.03 2.12 -22.25
C ALA A 69 -15.35 3.12 -23.19
N VAL A 70 -14.50 2.64 -24.10
CA VAL A 70 -13.80 3.47 -25.09
C VAL A 70 -14.80 4.12 -26.06
N ASP A 71 -15.76 3.34 -26.55
CA ASP A 71 -16.79 3.84 -27.49
C ASP A 71 -17.67 4.91 -26.82
N ARG A 72 -18.11 4.68 -25.56
CA ARG A 72 -18.90 5.68 -24.81
C ARG A 72 -18.13 6.97 -24.56
N LEU A 73 -16.83 6.87 -24.26
CA LEU A 73 -15.98 8.06 -24.08
C LEU A 73 -15.81 8.82 -25.41
N ASN A 74 -15.57 8.12 -26.52
CA ASN A 74 -15.50 8.72 -27.86
C ASN A 74 -16.81 9.43 -28.24
N ASP A 75 -17.94 8.79 -27.95
CA ASP A 75 -19.27 9.38 -28.17
C ASP A 75 -19.47 10.65 -27.35
N ALA A 76 -19.10 10.65 -26.08
CA ALA A 76 -19.19 11.83 -25.22
C ALA A 76 -18.37 13.00 -25.79
N MET A 77 -17.12 12.73 -26.19
CA MET A 77 -16.25 13.74 -26.78
C MET A 77 -16.79 14.24 -28.13
N GLY A 78 -17.29 13.33 -28.98
CA GLY A 78 -17.89 13.66 -30.28
C GLY A 78 -19.16 14.53 -30.16
N ARG A 79 -19.99 14.26 -29.16
CA ARG A 79 -21.20 15.04 -28.84
C ARG A 79 -20.91 16.28 -27.97
N LYS A 80 -19.66 16.52 -27.60
CA LYS A 80 -19.23 17.62 -26.73
C LYS A 80 -19.93 17.60 -25.34
N GLU A 81 -20.24 16.41 -24.83
CA GLU A 81 -20.85 16.22 -23.51
C GLU A 81 -19.86 16.63 -22.42
N ARG A 82 -20.37 17.23 -21.32
CA ARG A 82 -19.52 17.48 -20.14
C ARG A 82 -19.20 16.17 -19.45
N ILE A 83 -17.90 15.93 -19.21
CA ILE A 83 -17.37 14.72 -18.57
C ILE A 83 -16.87 15.08 -17.17
N MET A 84 -17.15 14.22 -16.19
CA MET A 84 -16.61 14.34 -14.85
C MET A 84 -15.75 13.10 -14.53
N VAL A 85 -14.53 13.33 -14.08
CA VAL A 85 -13.66 12.28 -13.52
C VAL A 85 -13.89 12.28 -12.01
N TYR A 86 -14.46 11.21 -11.49
CA TYR A 86 -14.82 11.06 -10.07
C TYR A 86 -13.91 10.02 -9.42
N GLY A 87 -13.43 10.23 -8.20
CA GLY A 87 -12.62 9.24 -7.50
C GLY A 87 -12.74 9.34 -6.00
N ASP A 88 -12.18 8.35 -5.30
CA ASP A 88 -12.10 8.40 -3.84
C ASP A 88 -11.03 9.40 -3.36
N TYR A 89 -11.10 9.76 -2.08
CA TYR A 89 -10.27 10.78 -1.42
C TYR A 89 -8.90 10.27 -0.95
N ASP A 90 -8.58 9.00 -1.14
CA ASP A 90 -7.27 8.45 -0.76
C ASP A 90 -6.22 8.57 -1.87
N VAL A 91 -5.02 8.04 -1.66
CA VAL A 91 -3.92 8.13 -2.63
C VAL A 91 -4.27 7.47 -3.95
N ASP A 92 -4.96 6.31 -3.94
CA ASP A 92 -5.30 5.59 -5.16
C ASP A 92 -6.34 6.38 -5.98
N GLY A 93 -7.43 6.79 -5.34
CA GLY A 93 -8.46 7.61 -5.98
C GLY A 93 -7.90 8.93 -6.50
N CYS A 94 -7.15 9.68 -5.68
CA CYS A 94 -6.56 10.96 -6.08
C CYS A 94 -5.57 10.83 -7.24
N THR A 95 -4.71 9.81 -7.23
CA THR A 95 -3.74 9.60 -8.32
C THR A 95 -4.41 9.08 -9.59
N ALA A 96 -5.44 8.24 -9.46
CA ALA A 96 -6.24 7.77 -10.58
C ALA A 96 -6.98 8.93 -11.28
N VAL A 97 -7.62 9.80 -10.50
CA VAL A 97 -8.27 11.02 -11.02
C VAL A 97 -7.26 11.93 -11.70
N ALA A 98 -6.12 12.19 -11.06
CA ALA A 98 -5.08 13.03 -11.64
C ALA A 98 -4.55 12.46 -12.96
N LEU A 99 -4.33 11.14 -13.04
CA LEU A 99 -3.87 10.46 -14.25
C LEU A 99 -4.88 10.62 -15.39
N VAL A 100 -6.13 10.22 -15.16
CA VAL A 100 -7.19 10.22 -16.20
C VAL A 100 -7.50 11.64 -16.64
N TYR A 101 -7.67 12.56 -15.69
CA TYR A 101 -7.94 13.97 -15.98
C TYR A 101 -6.80 14.63 -16.79
N LYS A 102 -5.54 14.49 -16.34
CA LYS A 102 -4.38 15.07 -17.06
C LYS A 102 -4.20 14.47 -18.45
N PHE A 103 -4.52 13.19 -18.63
CA PHE A 103 -4.45 12.56 -19.94
C PHE A 103 -5.54 13.10 -20.87
N LEU A 104 -6.80 13.06 -20.45
CA LEU A 104 -7.94 13.48 -21.30
C LEU A 104 -7.95 14.99 -21.58
N GLN A 105 -7.52 15.82 -20.61
CA GLN A 105 -7.44 17.27 -20.76
C GLN A 105 -6.51 17.71 -21.92
N GLN A 106 -5.60 16.83 -22.38
CA GLN A 106 -4.78 17.11 -23.57
C GLN A 106 -5.59 17.16 -24.86
N PHE A 107 -6.75 16.50 -24.89
CA PHE A 107 -7.57 16.29 -26.09
C PHE A 107 -8.98 16.85 -25.94
N TYR A 108 -9.43 17.08 -24.72
CA TYR A 108 -10.81 17.49 -24.43
C TYR A 108 -10.85 18.49 -23.27
N SER A 109 -11.46 19.66 -23.52
CA SER A 109 -11.50 20.76 -22.54
C SER A 109 -12.77 20.78 -21.67
N ASN A 110 -13.87 20.10 -22.12
CA ASN A 110 -15.14 20.07 -21.36
C ASN A 110 -15.14 18.92 -20.34
N ILE A 111 -14.12 18.93 -19.48
CA ILE A 111 -13.86 17.90 -18.48
C ILE A 111 -13.49 18.53 -17.14
N ASP A 112 -14.07 18.01 -16.07
CA ASP A 112 -13.81 18.39 -14.68
C ASP A 112 -13.54 17.14 -13.84
N TYR A 113 -13.21 17.33 -12.55
CA TYR A 113 -13.09 16.25 -11.58
C TYR A 113 -13.80 16.54 -10.27
N TYR A 114 -14.14 15.47 -9.55
CA TYR A 114 -14.83 15.53 -8.28
C TYR A 114 -14.25 14.49 -7.30
N ILE A 115 -14.06 14.91 -6.06
CA ILE A 115 -13.68 14.06 -4.93
C ILE A 115 -14.71 14.27 -3.83
N PRO A 116 -15.37 13.21 -3.34
CA PRO A 116 -16.37 13.33 -2.27
C PRO A 116 -15.71 13.73 -0.95
N ASP A 117 -16.45 14.48 -0.13
CA ASP A 117 -16.01 14.81 1.22
C ASP A 117 -16.21 13.61 2.15
N ARG A 118 -15.14 13.18 2.81
CA ARG A 118 -15.15 12.03 3.73
C ARG A 118 -16.16 12.15 4.86
N TYR A 119 -16.36 13.37 5.37
CA TYR A 119 -17.19 13.62 6.55
C TYR A 119 -18.65 13.82 6.18
N ASP A 120 -18.90 14.51 5.08
CA ASP A 120 -20.22 14.95 4.62
C ASP A 120 -20.89 13.91 3.70
N GLU A 121 -20.09 13.24 2.85
CA GLU A 121 -20.58 12.34 1.80
C GLU A 121 -20.22 10.87 2.06
N GLY A 122 -19.15 10.63 2.80
CA GLY A 122 -18.64 9.28 3.09
C GLY A 122 -17.72 8.75 2.01
N TYR A 123 -17.65 7.42 1.87
CA TYR A 123 -16.80 6.71 0.92
C TYR A 123 -17.56 6.39 -0.36
N GLY A 124 -16.91 6.59 -1.51
CA GLY A 124 -17.40 6.16 -2.80
C GLY A 124 -18.39 7.14 -3.46
N VAL A 125 -19.32 6.63 -4.24
CA VAL A 125 -20.30 7.45 -4.96
C VAL A 125 -21.29 8.06 -3.98
N SER A 126 -21.46 9.38 -4.03
CA SER A 126 -22.42 10.09 -3.21
C SER A 126 -23.58 10.64 -4.05
N LYS A 127 -24.76 10.71 -3.45
CA LYS A 127 -25.91 11.37 -4.08
C LYS A 127 -25.64 12.86 -4.32
N LYS A 128 -24.94 13.52 -3.39
CA LYS A 128 -24.53 14.93 -3.49
C LYS A 128 -23.62 15.17 -4.70
N GLY A 129 -22.65 14.25 -4.95
CA GLY A 129 -21.79 14.31 -6.13
C GLY A 129 -22.55 14.10 -7.44
N ILE A 130 -23.58 13.25 -7.44
CA ILE A 130 -24.47 13.04 -8.61
C ILE A 130 -25.34 14.28 -8.84
N ASP A 131 -25.93 14.86 -7.80
CA ASP A 131 -26.72 16.08 -7.90
C ASP A 131 -25.88 17.24 -8.45
N PHE A 132 -24.66 17.40 -7.96
CA PHE A 132 -23.69 18.38 -8.50
C PHE A 132 -23.38 18.12 -9.99
N ALA A 133 -23.19 16.86 -10.38
CA ALA A 133 -22.97 16.50 -11.78
C ALA A 133 -24.17 16.87 -12.65
N HIS A 134 -25.39 16.62 -12.17
CA HIS A 134 -26.62 16.96 -12.86
C HIS A 134 -26.79 18.48 -13.03
N GLU A 135 -26.63 19.24 -11.95
CA GLU A 135 -26.74 20.70 -11.94
C GLU A 135 -25.73 21.39 -12.86
N THR A 136 -24.54 20.80 -12.98
CA THR A 136 -23.48 21.31 -13.85
C THR A 136 -23.54 20.78 -15.28
N GLY A 137 -24.55 19.97 -15.62
CA GLY A 137 -24.79 19.48 -16.98
C GLY A 137 -23.89 18.33 -17.44
N VAL A 138 -23.28 17.60 -16.50
CA VAL A 138 -22.47 16.40 -16.79
C VAL A 138 -23.36 15.31 -17.40
N LYS A 139 -22.85 14.61 -18.40
CA LYS A 139 -23.51 13.49 -19.07
C LYS A 139 -22.79 12.17 -18.94
N LEU A 140 -21.50 12.20 -18.62
CA LEU A 140 -20.67 11.02 -18.39
C LEU A 140 -19.82 11.24 -17.14
N ILE A 141 -19.90 10.29 -16.21
CA ILE A 141 -18.99 10.18 -15.06
C ILE A 141 -18.06 8.98 -15.30
N ILE A 142 -16.74 9.24 -15.26
CA ILE A 142 -15.71 8.20 -15.20
C ILE A 142 -15.32 8.10 -13.73
N ILE A 143 -15.74 7.02 -13.09
CA ILE A 143 -15.45 6.81 -11.67
C ILE A 143 -14.24 5.89 -11.49
N LEU A 144 -13.37 6.24 -10.55
CA LEU A 144 -12.07 5.61 -10.33
C LEU A 144 -11.93 5.18 -8.86
N ASP A 145 -11.43 3.97 -8.65
CA ASP A 145 -11.12 3.41 -7.34
C ASP A 145 -12.32 3.24 -6.40
N CYS A 146 -13.51 3.30 -6.92
CA CYS A 146 -14.76 3.05 -6.21
C CYS A 146 -15.91 2.79 -7.19
N GLY A 147 -17.10 2.51 -6.66
CA GLY A 147 -18.32 2.46 -7.46
C GLY A 147 -18.83 1.07 -7.79
N ILE A 148 -18.03 0.00 -7.65
CA ILE A 148 -18.45 -1.37 -8.00
C ILE A 148 -19.65 -1.87 -7.17
N LYS A 149 -19.93 -1.25 -6.02
CA LYS A 149 -21.05 -1.58 -5.13
C LYS A 149 -22.14 -0.51 -5.10
N ALA A 150 -22.00 0.58 -5.86
CA ALA A 150 -22.90 1.75 -5.84
C ALA A 150 -24.13 1.56 -6.73
N ILE A 151 -24.93 0.50 -6.47
CA ILE A 151 -26.08 0.13 -7.32
C ILE A 151 -27.14 1.21 -7.31
N GLN A 152 -27.55 1.66 -6.11
CA GLN A 152 -28.64 2.61 -5.95
C GLN A 152 -28.27 4.02 -6.46
N GLU A 153 -27.03 4.43 -6.22
CA GLU A 153 -26.49 5.71 -6.64
C GLU A 153 -26.41 5.79 -8.17
N ILE A 154 -25.92 4.72 -8.82
CA ILE A 154 -25.80 4.69 -10.28
C ILE A 154 -27.17 4.58 -10.94
N GLU A 155 -28.11 3.86 -10.35
CA GLU A 155 -29.50 3.84 -10.84
C GLU A 155 -30.15 5.23 -10.71
N TYR A 156 -29.89 5.94 -9.60
CA TYR A 156 -30.34 7.32 -9.43
C TYR A 156 -29.76 8.24 -10.51
N ALA A 157 -28.46 8.15 -10.79
CA ALA A 157 -27.80 8.95 -11.82
C ALA A 157 -28.34 8.66 -13.21
N LYS A 158 -28.63 7.39 -13.52
CA LYS A 158 -29.24 6.98 -14.79
C LYS A 158 -30.61 7.62 -15.00
N ASN A 159 -31.43 7.75 -13.94
CA ASN A 159 -32.72 8.45 -14.01
C ASN A 159 -32.57 9.94 -14.27
N LEU A 160 -31.41 10.53 -13.96
CA LEU A 160 -31.05 11.92 -14.26
C LEU A 160 -30.38 12.08 -15.64
N GLY A 161 -30.24 10.99 -16.41
CA GLY A 161 -29.61 10.99 -17.73
C GLY A 161 -28.11 11.17 -17.69
N ILE A 162 -27.45 10.63 -16.64
CA ILE A 162 -25.98 10.59 -16.48
C ILE A 162 -25.50 9.15 -16.58
N ASP A 163 -24.58 8.90 -17.49
CA ASP A 163 -23.96 7.61 -17.67
C ASP A 163 -22.70 7.45 -16.80
N PHE A 164 -22.39 6.20 -16.41
CA PHE A 164 -21.20 5.85 -15.65
C PHE A 164 -20.31 4.86 -16.40
N ILE A 165 -18.99 5.11 -16.36
CA ILE A 165 -17.94 4.13 -16.64
C ILE A 165 -17.22 3.90 -15.31
N ILE A 166 -17.25 2.66 -14.80
CA ILE A 166 -16.61 2.28 -13.53
C ILE A 166 -15.23 1.72 -13.82
N CYS A 167 -14.20 2.29 -13.20
CA CYS A 167 -12.82 1.81 -13.19
C CYS A 167 -12.43 1.50 -11.74
N ASP A 168 -12.69 0.27 -11.30
CA ASP A 168 -12.54 -0.13 -9.91
C ASP A 168 -11.75 -1.43 -9.79
N HIS A 169 -11.18 -1.69 -8.62
CA HIS A 169 -10.43 -2.90 -8.31
C HIS A 169 -10.92 -3.62 -7.03
N HIS A 170 -11.96 -3.12 -6.42
CA HIS A 170 -12.58 -3.75 -5.26
C HIS A 170 -13.34 -5.01 -5.66
N VAL A 171 -13.50 -5.94 -4.71
CA VAL A 171 -14.26 -7.18 -4.96
C VAL A 171 -15.73 -6.83 -5.16
N PRO A 172 -16.32 -7.21 -6.31
CA PRO A 172 -17.73 -6.96 -6.58
C PRO A 172 -18.63 -7.81 -5.68
N ASP A 173 -19.87 -7.36 -5.51
CA ASP A 173 -20.95 -8.17 -4.96
C ASP A 173 -21.61 -9.03 -6.07
N ASP A 174 -22.56 -9.88 -5.71
CA ASP A 174 -23.26 -10.76 -6.67
C ASP A 174 -24.03 -9.99 -7.76
N VAL A 175 -24.45 -8.75 -7.46
CA VAL A 175 -25.18 -7.87 -8.37
C VAL A 175 -24.29 -6.69 -8.74
N MET A 176 -24.15 -6.45 -10.05
CA MET A 176 -23.37 -5.34 -10.57
C MET A 176 -24.21 -4.07 -10.70
N PRO A 177 -23.63 -2.87 -10.51
CA PRO A 177 -24.32 -1.61 -10.73
C PRO A 177 -24.70 -1.42 -12.22
N PRO A 178 -25.79 -0.71 -12.54
CA PRO A 178 -26.30 -0.53 -13.91
C PRO A 178 -25.52 0.56 -14.69
N ALA A 179 -24.18 0.49 -14.67
CA ALA A 179 -23.29 1.36 -15.43
C ALA A 179 -23.22 0.95 -16.91
N VAL A 180 -22.81 1.87 -17.79
CA VAL A 180 -22.61 1.60 -19.21
C VAL A 180 -21.46 0.60 -19.43
N ALA A 181 -20.38 0.75 -18.65
CA ALA A 181 -19.24 -0.17 -18.68
C ALA A 181 -18.63 -0.31 -17.27
N ILE A 182 -18.13 -1.51 -16.96
CA ILE A 182 -17.50 -1.81 -15.67
C ILE A 182 -16.14 -2.44 -15.93
N LEU A 183 -15.09 -1.65 -15.76
CA LEU A 183 -13.71 -2.06 -15.87
C LEU A 183 -13.21 -2.47 -14.48
N ASN A 184 -13.26 -3.77 -14.19
CA ASN A 184 -12.79 -4.30 -12.91
C ASN A 184 -12.19 -5.70 -13.11
N PRO A 185 -10.88 -5.88 -12.89
CA PRO A 185 -10.22 -7.16 -13.13
C PRO A 185 -10.68 -8.29 -12.19
N LYS A 186 -11.32 -7.95 -11.06
CA LYS A 186 -11.82 -8.94 -10.08
C LYS A 186 -13.24 -9.42 -10.35
N ARG A 187 -13.87 -8.94 -11.41
CA ARG A 187 -15.15 -9.52 -11.87
C ARG A 187 -14.97 -10.99 -12.22
N PRO A 188 -15.92 -11.88 -11.86
CA PRO A 188 -15.83 -13.30 -12.19
C PRO A 188 -15.75 -13.58 -13.69
N ASP A 189 -16.36 -12.73 -14.52
CA ASP A 189 -16.44 -12.84 -15.98
C ASP A 189 -15.37 -12.03 -16.74
N ASP A 190 -14.42 -11.42 -16.03
CA ASP A 190 -13.33 -10.66 -16.64
C ASP A 190 -12.19 -11.59 -17.11
N PRO A 191 -11.79 -11.58 -18.38
CA PRO A 191 -10.75 -12.46 -18.91
C PRO A 191 -9.32 -11.94 -18.71
N LEU A 192 -9.12 -10.72 -18.14
CA LEU A 192 -7.79 -10.19 -17.91
C LEU A 192 -7.01 -11.14 -16.97
N PRO A 193 -5.84 -11.63 -17.34
CA PRO A 193 -5.12 -12.62 -16.52
C PRO A 193 -4.58 -12.05 -15.21
N PHE A 194 -4.28 -10.75 -15.15
CA PHE A 194 -3.77 -10.09 -13.96
C PHE A 194 -4.90 -9.38 -13.17
N LYS A 195 -5.19 -9.89 -11.96
CA LYS A 195 -6.35 -9.46 -11.13
C LYS A 195 -6.03 -8.40 -10.08
N HIS A 196 -4.77 -7.98 -9.95
CA HIS A 196 -4.29 -7.20 -8.82
C HIS A 196 -3.92 -5.75 -9.16
N LEU A 197 -4.46 -5.19 -10.23
CA LEU A 197 -4.29 -3.76 -10.51
C LEU A 197 -4.83 -2.92 -9.34
N CYS A 198 -4.20 -1.78 -9.06
CA CYS A 198 -4.77 -0.73 -8.21
C CYS A 198 -5.80 0.11 -9.00
N GLY A 199 -6.59 0.95 -8.35
CA GLY A 199 -7.57 1.80 -9.02
C GLY A 199 -6.94 2.71 -10.08
N CYS A 200 -5.79 3.34 -9.77
CA CYS A 200 -5.00 4.10 -10.75
C CYS A 200 -4.51 3.22 -11.91
N GLY A 201 -4.15 1.95 -11.65
CA GLY A 201 -3.77 0.98 -12.67
C GLY A 201 -4.92 0.64 -13.62
N VAL A 202 -6.14 0.51 -13.12
CA VAL A 202 -7.34 0.32 -13.96
C VAL A 202 -7.60 1.56 -14.81
N GLY A 203 -7.54 2.76 -14.22
CA GLY A 203 -7.63 4.03 -14.95
C GLY A 203 -6.56 4.16 -16.04
N PHE A 204 -5.31 3.74 -15.75
CA PHE A 204 -4.24 3.69 -16.74
C PHE A 204 -4.57 2.73 -17.90
N LYS A 205 -5.10 1.54 -17.62
CA LYS A 205 -5.53 0.58 -18.68
C LYS A 205 -6.62 1.16 -19.56
N PHE A 206 -7.57 1.90 -18.98
CA PHE A 206 -8.60 2.58 -19.76
C PHE A 206 -8.00 3.65 -20.66
N MET A 207 -7.10 4.48 -20.18
CA MET A 207 -6.40 5.47 -21.01
C MET A 207 -5.48 4.83 -22.05
N GLN A 208 -4.88 3.67 -21.74
CA GLN A 208 -4.11 2.88 -22.72
C GLN A 208 -5.00 2.37 -23.86
N ALA A 209 -6.19 1.88 -23.56
CA ALA A 209 -7.16 1.42 -24.56
C ALA A 209 -7.66 2.60 -25.43
N PHE A 210 -8.04 3.70 -24.77
CA PHE A 210 -8.47 4.91 -25.47
C PHE A 210 -7.38 5.45 -26.40
N ALA A 211 -6.13 5.53 -25.92
CA ALA A 211 -5.00 5.97 -26.74
C ALA A 211 -4.79 5.06 -27.96
N LYS A 212 -4.86 3.74 -27.76
CA LYS A 212 -4.68 2.75 -28.83
C LYS A 212 -5.80 2.85 -29.87
N ASN A 213 -7.06 2.99 -29.44
CA ASN A 213 -8.21 3.13 -30.34
C ASN A 213 -8.12 4.42 -31.18
N ASN A 214 -7.68 5.51 -30.58
CA ASN A 214 -7.61 6.83 -31.23
C ASN A 214 -6.26 7.14 -31.89
N ASN A 215 -5.38 6.15 -32.06
CA ASN A 215 -4.03 6.30 -32.63
C ASN A 215 -3.17 7.36 -31.90
N ILE A 216 -3.40 7.56 -30.61
CA ILE A 216 -2.59 8.44 -29.75
C ILE A 216 -1.32 7.69 -29.37
N PRO A 217 -0.12 8.26 -29.59
CA PRO A 217 1.13 7.60 -29.25
C PRO A 217 1.21 7.27 -27.75
N PHE A 218 1.67 6.07 -27.41
CA PHE A 218 1.85 5.60 -26.03
C PHE A 218 2.76 6.53 -25.21
N SER A 219 3.66 7.25 -25.87
CA SER A 219 4.53 8.26 -25.23
C SER A 219 3.77 9.36 -24.48
N ARG A 220 2.48 9.57 -24.79
CA ARG A 220 1.62 10.51 -24.04
C ARG A 220 1.21 10.00 -22.66
N LEU A 221 1.27 8.69 -22.43
CA LEU A 221 0.96 8.05 -21.15
C LEU A 221 2.20 7.94 -20.25
N ILE A 222 3.40 7.85 -20.82
CA ILE A 222 4.64 7.66 -20.07
C ILE A 222 4.82 8.70 -18.95
N PRO A 223 4.57 10.01 -19.16
CA PRO A 223 4.72 11.03 -18.12
C PRO A 223 3.77 10.88 -16.91
N LEU A 224 2.80 9.97 -16.98
CA LEU A 224 1.79 9.74 -15.93
C LEU A 224 2.05 8.46 -15.13
N LEU A 225 3.12 7.73 -15.43
CA LEU A 225 3.48 6.47 -14.74
C LEU A 225 3.91 6.70 -13.30
N ASP A 226 4.35 7.90 -12.94
CA ASP A 226 4.67 8.26 -11.56
C ASP A 226 3.44 8.19 -10.65
N PHE A 227 2.25 8.55 -11.13
CA PHE A 227 0.99 8.35 -10.41
C PHE A 227 0.71 6.87 -10.16
N CYS A 228 0.94 5.99 -11.16
CA CYS A 228 0.80 4.55 -10.99
C CYS A 228 1.75 4.01 -9.91
N ALA A 229 3.02 4.45 -9.89
CA ALA A 229 3.98 4.01 -8.88
C ALA A 229 3.57 4.48 -7.47
N VAL A 230 3.05 5.70 -7.33
CA VAL A 230 2.57 6.24 -6.06
C VAL A 230 1.36 5.45 -5.56
N SER A 231 0.39 5.18 -6.42
CA SER A 231 -0.78 4.37 -6.11
C SER A 231 -0.40 2.94 -5.69
N ILE A 232 0.36 2.21 -6.53
CA ILE A 232 0.77 0.82 -6.26
C ILE A 232 1.47 0.70 -4.90
N ALA A 233 2.33 1.67 -4.55
CA ALA A 233 3.01 1.69 -3.28
C ALA A 233 2.05 1.94 -2.11
N ALA A 234 1.12 2.88 -2.25
CA ALA A 234 0.27 3.36 -1.15
C ALA A 234 -0.88 2.39 -0.81
N VAL A 235 -1.42 1.68 -1.81
CA VAL A 235 -2.55 0.73 -1.65
C VAL A 235 -2.08 -0.67 -1.26
N ILE A 236 -0.76 -0.91 -1.29
CA ILE A 236 -0.16 -2.19 -0.86
C ILE A 236 -0.64 -3.38 -1.74
N VAL A 237 -0.80 -3.16 -3.05
CA VAL A 237 -1.09 -4.23 -4.01
C VAL A 237 0.18 -5.02 -4.38
N PRO A 238 0.06 -6.28 -4.85
CA PRO A 238 1.20 -7.09 -5.26
C PRO A 238 2.08 -6.40 -6.32
N VAL A 239 3.40 -6.33 -6.06
CA VAL A 239 4.40 -5.72 -6.98
C VAL A 239 4.96 -6.80 -7.92
N VAL A 240 4.06 -7.41 -8.67
CA VAL A 240 4.35 -8.46 -9.67
C VAL A 240 3.69 -8.11 -11.00
N ASP A 241 4.04 -8.80 -12.07
CA ASP A 241 3.45 -8.65 -13.40
C ASP A 241 3.27 -7.17 -13.83
N GLU A 242 2.06 -6.75 -14.22
CA GLU A 242 1.81 -5.39 -14.69
C GLU A 242 2.09 -4.32 -13.62
N ASN A 243 1.73 -4.58 -12.35
CA ASN A 243 2.05 -3.65 -11.27
C ASN A 243 3.56 -3.43 -11.13
N ARG A 244 4.38 -4.49 -11.32
CA ARG A 244 5.83 -4.35 -11.32
C ARG A 244 6.33 -3.51 -12.49
N ILE A 245 5.78 -3.70 -13.69
CA ILE A 245 6.15 -2.90 -14.88
C ILE A 245 5.82 -1.42 -14.63
N LEU A 246 4.59 -1.14 -14.20
CA LEU A 246 4.14 0.24 -13.93
C LEU A 246 4.94 0.89 -12.80
N ALA A 247 5.16 0.18 -11.69
CA ALA A 247 5.94 0.66 -10.55
C ALA A 247 7.41 0.90 -10.92
N PHE A 248 8.04 0.01 -11.72
CA PHE A 248 9.43 0.15 -12.15
C PHE A 248 9.63 1.42 -12.98
N HIS A 249 8.80 1.62 -14.00
CA HIS A 249 8.91 2.80 -14.86
C HIS A 249 8.44 4.07 -14.17
N GLY A 250 7.40 4.00 -13.35
CA GLY A 250 6.92 5.13 -12.57
C GLY A 250 7.91 5.58 -11.48
N LEU A 251 8.54 4.64 -10.77
CA LEU A 251 9.60 4.96 -9.80
C LEU A 251 10.83 5.58 -10.48
N LYS A 252 11.19 5.08 -11.68
CA LYS A 252 12.25 5.71 -12.49
C LYS A 252 11.87 7.14 -12.86
N LEU A 253 10.62 7.39 -13.24
CA LEU A 253 10.12 8.73 -13.56
C LEU A 253 10.16 9.65 -12.34
N LEU A 254 9.71 9.18 -11.17
CA LEU A 254 9.81 9.92 -9.90
C LEU A 254 11.25 10.34 -9.58
N ASN A 255 12.24 9.52 -9.94
CA ASN A 255 13.66 9.79 -9.71
C ASN A 255 14.33 10.66 -10.78
N THR A 256 13.68 10.86 -11.93
CA THR A 256 14.30 11.61 -13.06
C THR A 256 13.53 12.87 -13.43
N ASN A 257 12.24 12.78 -13.62
CA ASN A 257 11.37 13.88 -14.05
C ASN A 257 9.94 13.70 -13.54
N PRO A 258 9.70 13.78 -12.22
CA PRO A 258 8.37 13.63 -11.64
C PRO A 258 7.40 14.73 -12.12
N SER A 259 6.11 14.44 -12.12
CA SER A 259 5.06 15.43 -12.31
C SER A 259 5.19 16.56 -11.28
N ILE A 260 4.77 17.76 -11.64
CA ILE A 260 5.02 19.00 -10.87
C ILE A 260 4.50 18.88 -9.43
N GLY A 261 3.28 18.36 -9.24
CA GLY A 261 2.72 18.17 -7.91
C GLY A 261 3.53 17.18 -7.06
N LEU A 262 3.92 16.04 -7.62
CA LEU A 262 4.77 15.05 -6.92
C LEU A 262 6.17 15.61 -6.65
N LYS A 263 6.73 16.39 -7.57
CA LYS A 263 8.00 17.09 -7.35
C LYS A 263 7.92 18.04 -6.15
N ALA A 264 6.83 18.78 -6.01
CA ALA A 264 6.62 19.66 -4.86
C ALA A 264 6.53 18.87 -3.54
N ILE A 265 5.84 17.71 -3.54
CA ILE A 265 5.79 16.84 -2.35
C ILE A 265 7.18 16.28 -2.02
N ILE A 266 7.95 15.84 -3.02
CA ILE A 266 9.33 15.35 -2.85
C ILE A 266 10.21 16.43 -2.21
N ASP A 267 10.06 17.68 -2.66
CA ASP A 267 10.81 18.82 -2.15
C ASP A 267 10.54 19.09 -0.67
N ILE A 268 9.27 19.18 -0.28
CA ILE A 268 8.89 19.41 1.13
C ILE A 268 9.22 18.23 2.05
N CYS A 269 9.35 17.03 1.48
CA CYS A 269 9.84 15.85 2.22
C CYS A 269 11.35 15.87 2.46
N GLY A 270 12.11 16.82 1.88
CA GLY A 270 13.56 16.85 1.94
C GLY A 270 14.23 15.69 1.21
N LEU A 271 13.61 15.19 0.14
CA LEU A 271 14.06 14.00 -0.59
C LEU A 271 14.83 14.33 -1.88
N ASN A 272 15.04 15.61 -2.17
CA ASN A 272 15.79 16.05 -3.34
C ASN A 272 17.24 15.54 -3.33
N GLY A 273 17.72 15.12 -4.49
CA GLY A 273 19.12 14.71 -4.70
C GLY A 273 19.47 13.32 -4.17
N ARG A 274 18.49 12.53 -3.75
CA ARG A 274 18.66 11.11 -3.42
C ARG A 274 17.69 10.25 -4.24
N GLU A 275 18.05 8.99 -4.44
CA GLU A 275 17.18 8.02 -5.10
C GLU A 275 16.03 7.64 -4.16
N LEU A 276 14.79 7.77 -4.67
CA LEU A 276 13.57 7.39 -3.99
C LEU A 276 13.32 5.90 -4.14
N SER A 277 12.80 5.29 -3.08
CA SER A 277 12.32 3.91 -3.04
C SER A 277 10.80 3.84 -2.88
N MET A 278 10.22 2.65 -3.05
CA MET A 278 8.79 2.42 -2.73
C MET A 278 8.48 2.75 -1.26
N SER A 279 9.41 2.48 -0.34
CA SER A 279 9.26 2.85 1.07
C SER A 279 9.15 4.36 1.29
N ASP A 280 9.86 5.18 0.51
CA ASP A 280 9.72 6.64 0.59
C ASP A 280 8.33 7.09 0.13
N ILE A 281 7.76 6.41 -0.87
CA ILE A 281 6.39 6.69 -1.30
C ILE A 281 5.41 6.33 -0.17
N VAL A 282 5.48 5.11 0.36
CA VAL A 282 4.59 4.61 1.42
C VAL A 282 4.62 5.48 2.67
N PHE A 283 5.82 5.85 3.14
CA PHE A 283 5.98 6.49 4.45
C PHE A 283 6.12 8.01 4.40
N LYS A 284 6.33 8.60 3.21
CA LYS A 284 6.54 10.05 3.09
C LYS A 284 5.60 10.73 2.12
N LEU A 285 5.48 10.25 0.87
CA LEU A 285 4.61 10.88 -0.13
C LEU A 285 3.13 10.56 0.12
N GLY A 286 2.79 9.27 0.21
CA GLY A 286 1.42 8.80 0.39
C GLY A 286 0.70 9.39 1.61
N PRO A 287 1.32 9.45 2.82
CA PRO A 287 0.70 10.06 3.98
C PRO A 287 0.33 11.53 3.81
N ARG A 288 1.06 12.29 3.00
CA ARG A 288 0.73 13.69 2.69
C ARG A 288 -0.46 13.79 1.76
N ILE A 289 -0.47 13.01 0.68
CA ILE A 289 -1.62 12.96 -0.23
C ILE A 289 -2.90 12.55 0.52
N ASN A 290 -2.80 11.55 1.42
CA ASN A 290 -3.91 11.13 2.26
C ASN A 290 -4.34 12.16 3.32
N ALA A 291 -3.48 13.11 3.69
CA ALA A 291 -3.73 14.00 4.81
C ALA A 291 -4.90 14.96 4.54
N SER A 292 -5.02 15.48 3.32
CA SER A 292 -6.13 16.38 2.96
C SER A 292 -7.48 15.67 3.14
N GLY A 293 -7.68 14.48 2.59
CA GLY A 293 -8.91 13.69 2.75
C GLY A 293 -9.18 13.16 4.17
N ARG A 294 -8.21 13.26 5.10
CA ARG A 294 -8.38 12.90 6.51
C ARG A 294 -8.67 14.09 7.41
N MET A 295 -8.21 15.27 7.05
CA MET A 295 -8.27 16.47 7.88
C MET A 295 -9.30 17.48 7.37
N GLU A 296 -9.41 17.59 6.03
CA GLU A 296 -10.28 18.54 5.32
C GLU A 296 -10.86 17.87 4.06
N ASN A 297 -10.51 18.34 2.87
CA ASN A 297 -11.07 17.89 1.61
C ASN A 297 -10.04 17.22 0.70
N GLY A 298 -10.32 16.00 0.26
CA GLY A 298 -9.44 15.22 -0.64
C GLY A 298 -9.18 15.90 -2.00
N LYS A 299 -10.05 16.80 -2.44
CA LYS A 299 -9.89 17.57 -3.68
C LYS A 299 -8.58 18.33 -3.73
N GLU A 300 -8.10 18.90 -2.59
CA GLU A 300 -6.82 19.62 -2.55
C GLU A 300 -5.62 18.78 -2.98
N SER A 301 -5.66 17.47 -2.70
CA SER A 301 -4.61 16.57 -3.19
C SER A 301 -4.66 16.42 -4.70
N VAL A 302 -5.84 16.31 -5.31
CA VAL A 302 -5.95 16.27 -6.77
C VAL A 302 -5.53 17.61 -7.39
N ASP A 303 -5.98 18.74 -6.81
CA ASP A 303 -5.59 20.09 -7.25
C ASP A 303 -4.05 20.21 -7.32
N LEU A 304 -3.34 19.75 -6.28
CA LEU A 304 -1.87 19.70 -6.27
C LEU A 304 -1.30 18.77 -7.35
N LEU A 305 -1.85 17.57 -7.53
CA LEU A 305 -1.32 16.59 -8.47
C LEU A 305 -1.49 17.00 -9.93
N VAL A 306 -2.53 17.80 -10.24
CA VAL A 306 -2.79 18.28 -11.59
C VAL A 306 -2.15 19.63 -11.88
N GLU A 307 -1.63 20.36 -10.88
CA GLU A 307 -1.02 21.68 -11.01
C GLU A 307 0.15 21.66 -12.01
N ARG A 308 0.31 22.77 -12.74
CA ARG A 308 1.33 22.93 -13.80
C ARG A 308 2.40 23.96 -13.45
N ASP A 309 2.13 24.85 -12.50
CA ASP A 309 3.11 25.81 -11.99
C ASP A 309 3.76 25.26 -10.71
N PHE A 310 5.09 25.16 -10.71
CA PHE A 310 5.82 24.62 -9.56
C PHE A 310 5.72 25.51 -8.31
N GLY A 311 5.65 26.83 -8.48
CA GLY A 311 5.52 27.76 -7.37
C GLY A 311 4.17 27.62 -6.65
N GLN A 312 3.08 27.43 -7.41
CA GLN A 312 1.77 27.13 -6.83
C GLN A 312 1.73 25.73 -6.22
N ALA A 313 2.24 24.72 -6.92
CA ALA A 313 2.33 23.36 -6.38
C ALA A 313 3.10 23.31 -5.05
N LEU A 314 4.17 24.08 -4.91
CA LEU A 314 4.96 24.13 -3.67
C LEU A 314 4.16 24.77 -2.51
N LYS A 315 3.33 25.79 -2.78
CA LYS A 315 2.44 26.38 -1.77
C LYS A 315 1.39 25.38 -1.31
N MET A 316 0.74 24.70 -2.26
CA MET A 316 -0.26 23.65 -1.97
C MET A 316 0.37 22.48 -1.20
N ALA A 317 1.55 22.02 -1.60
CA ALA A 317 2.28 20.95 -0.93
C ALA A 317 2.65 21.31 0.52
N LYS A 318 3.01 22.57 0.81
CA LYS A 318 3.26 23.06 2.16
C LYS A 318 1.99 22.99 3.01
N HIS A 319 0.87 23.42 2.46
CA HIS A 319 -0.42 23.39 3.15
C HIS A 319 -0.86 21.96 3.48
N ILE A 320 -0.78 21.05 2.51
CA ILE A 320 -1.03 19.62 2.73
C ILE A 320 -0.07 19.01 3.76
N ASN A 321 1.19 19.47 3.80
CA ASN A 321 2.13 19.02 4.83
C ASN A 321 1.71 19.48 6.24
N GLU A 322 1.12 20.66 6.41
CA GLU A 322 0.56 21.11 7.69
C GLU A 322 -0.54 20.16 8.19
N TYR A 323 -1.45 19.74 7.31
CA TYR A 323 -2.44 18.71 7.64
C TYR A 323 -1.78 17.37 8.05
N ASN A 324 -0.72 16.97 7.35
CA ASN A 324 -0.01 15.73 7.71
C ASN A 324 0.68 15.82 9.08
N GLU A 325 1.26 16.96 9.45
CA GLU A 325 1.84 17.14 10.79
C GLU A 325 0.73 17.14 11.87
N GLN A 326 -0.37 17.87 11.67
CA GLN A 326 -1.53 17.83 12.58
C GLN A 326 -2.07 16.41 12.74
N ARG A 327 -2.22 15.67 11.63
CA ARG A 327 -2.65 14.27 11.66
C ARG A 327 -1.69 13.40 12.48
N LYS A 328 -0.36 13.60 12.38
CA LYS A 328 0.64 12.85 13.16
C LYS A 328 0.53 13.12 14.66
N ASP A 329 0.28 14.38 15.05
CA ASP A 329 0.14 14.75 16.46
C ASP A 329 -1.11 14.09 17.05
N ILE A 330 -2.25 14.15 16.33
CA ILE A 330 -3.49 13.47 16.73
C ILE A 330 -3.30 11.96 16.80
N ASP A 331 -2.66 11.34 15.81
CA ASP A 331 -2.37 9.92 15.74
C ASP A 331 -1.50 9.47 16.92
N LYS A 332 -0.47 10.24 17.28
CA LYS A 332 0.38 9.97 18.43
C LYS A 332 -0.41 10.01 19.73
N GLN A 333 -1.17 11.08 19.94
CA GLN A 333 -2.00 11.25 21.15
C GLN A 333 -3.01 10.10 21.28
N MET A 334 -3.79 9.83 20.24
CA MET A 334 -4.81 8.77 20.24
C MET A 334 -4.17 7.38 20.45
N THR A 335 -2.99 7.13 19.88
CA THR A 335 -2.27 5.85 20.07
C THR A 335 -1.79 5.69 21.50
N GLU A 336 -1.28 6.74 22.15
CA GLU A 336 -0.89 6.74 23.55
C GLU A 336 -2.09 6.47 24.48
N GLU A 337 -3.23 7.14 24.25
CA GLU A 337 -4.48 6.91 24.97
C GLU A 337 -4.99 5.47 24.79
N ALA A 338 -5.00 4.98 23.55
CA ALA A 338 -5.42 3.62 23.23
C ALA A 338 -4.53 2.56 23.93
N ASN A 339 -3.22 2.75 23.92
CA ASN A 339 -2.28 1.85 24.62
C ASN A 339 -2.53 1.82 26.14
N LEU A 340 -2.86 2.96 26.75
CA LEU A 340 -3.23 3.01 28.19
C LEU A 340 -4.52 2.24 28.47
N ILE A 341 -5.50 2.29 27.56
CA ILE A 341 -6.75 1.53 27.70
C ILE A 341 -6.45 0.02 27.57
N VAL A 342 -5.70 -0.38 26.52
CA VAL A 342 -5.35 -1.80 26.32
C VAL A 342 -4.59 -2.36 27.52
N SER A 343 -3.59 -1.66 28.05
CA SER A 343 -2.82 -2.12 29.20
C SER A 343 -3.67 -2.36 30.46
N ARG A 344 -4.71 -1.54 30.67
CA ARG A 344 -5.68 -1.75 31.76
C ARG A 344 -6.60 -2.94 31.53
N LEU A 345 -7.02 -3.16 30.27
CA LEU A 345 -7.87 -4.30 29.91
C LEU A 345 -7.12 -5.64 29.97
N GLU A 346 -5.85 -5.67 29.61
CA GLU A 346 -4.99 -6.86 29.65
C GLU A 346 -4.79 -7.39 31.09
N THR A 347 -4.82 -6.50 32.10
CA THR A 347 -4.79 -6.93 33.50
C THR A 347 -6.05 -7.65 33.94
N GLN A 348 -7.15 -7.56 33.18
CA GLN A 348 -8.45 -8.11 33.54
C GLN A 348 -8.84 -9.36 32.72
N LYS A 349 -8.50 -9.42 31.44
CA LYS A 349 -8.80 -10.57 30.53
C LYS A 349 -7.82 -10.59 29.35
N HIS A 350 -7.23 -11.74 29.06
CA HIS A 350 -6.52 -11.98 27.81
C HIS A 350 -7.51 -12.20 26.66
N ASN A 351 -7.90 -11.14 25.96
CA ASN A 351 -8.76 -11.24 24.79
C ASN A 351 -7.94 -11.48 23.53
N SER A 352 -8.44 -12.33 22.62
CA SER A 352 -7.83 -12.61 21.30
C SER A 352 -7.94 -11.44 20.31
N SER A 353 -8.67 -10.39 20.65
CA SER A 353 -8.89 -9.20 19.82
C SER A 353 -8.95 -7.92 20.67
N ILE A 354 -8.87 -6.77 20.02
CA ILE A 354 -8.94 -5.44 20.63
C ILE A 354 -10.14 -4.69 20.06
N VAL A 355 -11.05 -4.21 20.89
CA VAL A 355 -12.14 -3.31 20.50
C VAL A 355 -12.15 -2.13 21.46
N LEU A 356 -11.79 -0.96 20.94
CA LEU A 356 -11.73 0.29 21.70
C LEU A 356 -12.71 1.31 21.15
N TYR A 357 -13.19 2.16 22.02
CA TYR A 357 -14.04 3.29 21.62
C TYR A 357 -13.81 4.49 22.52
N ASP A 358 -13.83 5.68 21.92
CA ASP A 358 -13.78 6.95 22.62
C ASP A 358 -14.50 8.03 21.79
N GLU A 359 -15.29 8.88 22.47
CA GLU A 359 -16.09 9.94 21.81
C GLU A 359 -15.22 11.05 21.23
N GLY A 360 -14.03 11.29 21.80
CA GLY A 360 -13.11 12.36 21.40
C GLY A 360 -12.19 11.99 20.22
N TRP A 361 -12.16 10.72 19.79
CA TRP A 361 -11.24 10.29 18.74
C TRP A 361 -11.67 10.76 17.35
N LYS A 362 -10.71 11.18 16.54
CA LYS A 362 -10.95 11.70 15.19
C LYS A 362 -11.23 10.57 14.19
N LYS A 363 -12.41 10.62 13.52
CA LYS A 363 -12.87 9.67 12.50
C LYS A 363 -11.81 9.40 11.40
N GLY A 364 -11.11 10.44 10.93
CA GLY A 364 -10.05 10.31 9.90
C GLY A 364 -8.79 9.57 10.37
N VAL A 365 -8.59 9.37 11.69
CA VAL A 365 -7.36 8.83 12.30
C VAL A 365 -7.55 7.45 12.93
N ILE A 366 -8.79 7.07 13.34
CA ILE A 366 -9.05 5.77 14.01
C ILE A 366 -8.49 4.55 13.26
N GLY A 367 -8.50 4.58 11.91
CA GLY A 367 -7.95 3.49 11.10
C GLY A 367 -6.42 3.37 11.18
N ILE A 368 -5.71 4.48 11.43
CA ILE A 368 -4.26 4.48 11.64
C ILE A 368 -3.96 3.90 13.02
N VAL A 369 -4.70 4.33 14.05
CA VAL A 369 -4.58 3.81 15.41
C VAL A 369 -4.88 2.30 15.44
N ALA A 370 -5.92 1.84 14.75
CA ALA A 370 -6.23 0.41 14.63
C ALA A 370 -5.06 -0.37 14.03
N SER A 371 -4.43 0.14 12.94
CA SER A 371 -3.24 -0.50 12.35
C SER A 371 -2.07 -0.59 13.34
N ARG A 372 -1.77 0.50 14.05
CA ARG A 372 -0.68 0.51 15.04
C ARG A 372 -0.91 -0.47 16.19
N LEU A 373 -2.13 -0.53 16.71
CA LEU A 373 -2.46 -1.49 17.76
C LEU A 373 -2.36 -2.93 17.27
N THR A 374 -2.82 -3.21 16.03
CA THR A 374 -2.65 -4.52 15.39
C THR A 374 -1.19 -4.91 15.26
N GLU A 375 -0.31 -3.97 14.87
CA GLU A 375 1.14 -4.19 14.74
C GLU A 375 1.83 -4.37 16.09
N ILE A 376 1.39 -3.69 17.15
CA ILE A 376 1.97 -3.77 18.48
C ILE A 376 1.56 -5.07 19.19
N TYR A 377 0.27 -5.40 19.13
CA TYR A 377 -0.33 -6.48 19.93
C TYR A 377 -0.56 -7.78 19.16
N PHE A 378 -0.38 -7.80 17.84
CA PHE A 378 -0.66 -8.93 16.95
C PHE A 378 -2.05 -9.53 17.15
N ARG A 379 -3.07 -8.65 17.16
CA ARG A 379 -4.48 -9.03 17.36
C ARG A 379 -5.38 -8.26 16.39
N PRO A 380 -6.45 -8.88 15.87
CA PRO A 380 -7.50 -8.15 15.16
C PRO A 380 -8.03 -7.01 16.03
N THR A 381 -8.03 -5.80 15.49
CA THR A 381 -8.31 -4.57 16.23
C THR A 381 -9.41 -3.76 15.58
N VAL A 382 -10.37 -3.31 16.37
CA VAL A 382 -11.42 -2.35 15.97
C VAL A 382 -11.30 -1.11 16.84
N VAL A 383 -11.24 0.05 16.22
CA VAL A 383 -11.24 1.36 16.90
C VAL A 383 -12.46 2.14 16.44
N LEU A 384 -13.26 2.59 17.39
CA LEU A 384 -14.55 3.26 17.19
C LEU A 384 -14.51 4.68 17.75
N THR A 385 -15.24 5.59 17.11
CA THR A 385 -15.52 6.93 17.63
C THR A 385 -17.00 7.24 17.49
N ARG A 386 -17.47 8.21 18.25
CA ARG A 386 -18.87 8.66 18.20
C ARG A 386 -19.09 9.71 17.11
N ASP A 387 -20.22 9.62 16.43
CA ASP A 387 -20.68 10.56 15.41
C ASP A 387 -22.20 10.77 15.62
N GLY A 388 -22.58 11.72 16.47
CA GLY A 388 -23.96 11.89 16.93
C GLY A 388 -24.44 10.68 17.73
N ASP A 389 -25.52 10.03 17.26
CA ASP A 389 -26.08 8.81 17.85
C ASP A 389 -25.45 7.53 17.27
N LEU A 390 -24.48 7.68 16.39
CA LEU A 390 -23.79 6.57 15.72
C LEU A 390 -22.38 6.36 16.28
N ALA A 391 -21.91 5.14 16.16
CA ALA A 391 -20.50 4.77 16.28
C ALA A 391 -19.95 4.45 14.89
N THR A 392 -18.88 5.14 14.51
CA THR A 392 -18.12 4.83 13.29
C THR A 392 -16.80 4.21 13.66
N GLY A 393 -16.42 3.13 12.99
CA GLY A 393 -15.23 2.34 13.31
C GLY A 393 -14.38 1.98 12.11
N SER A 394 -13.14 1.63 12.43
CA SER A 394 -12.20 1.03 11.50
C SER A 394 -11.56 -0.20 12.14
N ALA A 395 -11.60 -1.30 11.41
CA ALA A 395 -10.99 -2.55 11.81
C ALA A 395 -9.73 -2.85 11.00
N ARG A 396 -8.77 -3.51 11.66
CA ARG A 396 -7.54 -4.03 11.06
C ARG A 396 -7.30 -5.45 11.54
N SER A 397 -6.67 -6.24 10.69
CA SER A 397 -6.42 -7.65 10.96
C SER A 397 -4.95 -8.01 10.98
N VAL A 398 -4.65 -9.14 11.61
CA VAL A 398 -3.36 -9.83 11.51
C VAL A 398 -3.33 -10.70 10.26
N THR A 399 -2.13 -11.09 9.84
CA THR A 399 -1.94 -11.95 8.66
C THR A 399 -2.69 -13.28 8.81
N GLY A 400 -3.46 -13.63 7.79
CA GLY A 400 -4.19 -14.89 7.74
C GLY A 400 -5.57 -14.89 8.42
N PHE A 401 -5.97 -13.84 9.16
CA PHE A 401 -7.29 -13.73 9.77
C PHE A 401 -8.20 -12.79 8.97
N ASP A 402 -9.42 -13.23 8.68
CA ASP A 402 -10.42 -12.43 7.93
C ASP A 402 -11.29 -11.60 8.87
N VAL A 403 -10.91 -10.32 9.06
CA VAL A 403 -11.68 -9.38 9.90
C VAL A 403 -13.03 -9.00 9.26
N TYR A 404 -13.16 -9.09 7.94
CA TYR A 404 -14.43 -8.81 7.27
C TYR A 404 -15.50 -9.83 7.67
N SER A 405 -15.16 -11.12 7.69
CA SER A 405 -16.06 -12.20 8.14
C SER A 405 -16.43 -12.04 9.63
N ALA A 406 -15.48 -11.61 10.47
CA ALA A 406 -15.76 -11.33 11.88
C ALA A 406 -16.75 -10.18 12.06
N ILE A 407 -16.64 -9.10 11.28
CA ILE A 407 -17.60 -7.98 11.31
C ILE A 407 -18.95 -8.40 10.73
N LYS A 408 -18.95 -9.16 9.62
CA LYS A 408 -20.16 -9.68 8.99
C LYS A 408 -20.99 -10.57 9.93
N SER A 409 -20.36 -11.30 10.85
CA SER A 409 -21.08 -12.10 11.86
C SER A 409 -21.93 -11.25 12.82
N CYS A 410 -21.64 -9.94 12.92
CA CYS A 410 -22.39 -8.96 13.72
C CYS A 410 -23.33 -8.08 12.86
N ARG A 411 -23.67 -8.51 11.64
CA ARG A 411 -24.40 -7.68 10.65
C ARG A 411 -25.70 -7.07 11.19
N ASP A 412 -26.41 -7.80 12.03
CA ASP A 412 -27.69 -7.34 12.64
C ASP A 412 -27.55 -6.13 13.57
N LEU A 413 -26.33 -5.87 14.07
CA LEU A 413 -26.00 -4.70 14.91
C LEU A 413 -25.53 -3.49 14.08
N LEU A 414 -25.21 -3.70 12.79
CA LEU A 414 -24.57 -2.71 11.93
C LEU A 414 -25.59 -2.02 11.03
N ILE A 415 -25.41 -0.72 10.83
CA ILE A 415 -26.12 0.07 9.83
C ILE A 415 -25.44 -0.14 8.47
N ASN A 416 -24.10 -0.05 8.46
CA ASN A 416 -23.27 -0.23 7.27
C ASN A 416 -21.90 -0.80 7.63
N PHE A 417 -21.33 -1.60 6.74
CA PHE A 417 -19.94 -2.06 6.82
C PHE A 417 -19.41 -2.42 5.44
N GLY A 418 -18.10 -2.30 5.27
CA GLY A 418 -17.45 -2.62 4.01
C GLY A 418 -15.93 -2.68 4.17
N GLY A 419 -15.28 -3.40 3.28
CA GLY A 419 -13.82 -3.57 3.29
C GLY A 419 -13.39 -4.90 2.73
N HIS A 420 -12.24 -5.36 3.21
CA HIS A 420 -11.54 -6.57 2.77
C HIS A 420 -11.06 -7.38 3.98
N THR A 421 -10.44 -8.53 3.72
CA THR A 421 -9.89 -9.45 4.72
C THR A 421 -9.07 -8.76 5.82
N TYR A 422 -8.28 -7.73 5.48
CA TYR A 422 -7.35 -7.08 6.44
C TYR A 422 -7.78 -5.71 6.94
N ALA A 423 -8.79 -5.10 6.34
CA ALA A 423 -9.28 -3.78 6.73
C ALA A 423 -10.76 -3.63 6.43
N CYS A 424 -11.52 -3.12 7.39
CA CYS A 424 -12.96 -2.91 7.23
C CYS A 424 -13.39 -1.62 7.94
N GLY A 425 -14.31 -0.87 7.30
CA GLY A 425 -15.04 0.22 7.92
C GLY A 425 -16.41 -0.27 8.39
N LEU A 426 -16.95 0.30 9.47
CA LEU A 426 -18.27 -0.06 9.99
C LEU A 426 -18.95 1.13 10.66
N THR A 427 -20.27 1.10 10.66
CA THR A 427 -21.12 2.07 11.35
C THR A 427 -22.28 1.35 12.04
N MET A 428 -22.55 1.70 13.28
CA MET A 428 -23.65 1.14 14.07
C MET A 428 -24.28 2.22 14.96
N LYS A 429 -25.39 1.92 15.60
CA LYS A 429 -25.89 2.75 16.68
C LYS A 429 -24.96 2.68 17.87
N TRP A 430 -24.79 3.80 18.57
CA TRP A 430 -23.91 3.86 19.74
C TRP A 430 -24.26 2.84 20.83
N GLU A 431 -25.55 2.61 21.04
CA GLU A 431 -26.07 1.63 22.01
C GLU A 431 -25.61 0.19 21.73
N ASN A 432 -25.29 -0.15 20.47
CA ASN A 432 -24.89 -1.49 20.05
C ASN A 432 -23.40 -1.78 20.29
N VAL A 433 -22.58 -0.78 20.61
CA VAL A 433 -21.11 -0.91 20.71
C VAL A 433 -20.70 -2.01 21.71
N LYS A 434 -21.38 -2.12 22.85
CA LYS A 434 -21.04 -3.11 23.87
C LYS A 434 -21.32 -4.53 23.37
N GLU A 435 -22.50 -4.76 22.79
CA GLU A 435 -22.88 -6.08 22.26
C GLU A 435 -22.00 -6.48 21.07
N PHE A 436 -21.73 -5.53 20.17
CA PHE A 436 -20.79 -5.73 19.07
C PHE A 436 -19.42 -6.19 19.56
N ARG A 437 -18.85 -5.50 20.57
CA ARG A 437 -17.56 -5.84 21.15
C ARG A 437 -17.54 -7.28 21.69
N ASP A 438 -18.57 -7.65 22.44
CA ASP A 438 -18.63 -8.97 23.07
C ASP A 438 -18.75 -10.08 22.01
N ARG A 439 -19.59 -9.91 20.98
CA ARG A 439 -19.72 -10.86 19.85
C ARG A 439 -18.45 -10.91 18.99
N PHE A 440 -17.85 -9.79 18.71
CA PHE A 440 -16.61 -9.73 17.94
C PHE A 440 -15.47 -10.46 18.66
N HIS A 441 -15.32 -10.26 19.96
CA HIS A 441 -14.34 -11.00 20.78
C HIS A 441 -14.59 -12.51 20.75
N GLN A 442 -15.84 -12.93 20.87
CA GLN A 442 -16.22 -14.34 20.81
C GLN A 442 -15.86 -14.94 19.44
N TYR A 443 -16.28 -14.29 18.35
CA TYR A 443 -15.98 -14.78 17.00
C TYR A 443 -14.47 -14.92 16.76
N VAL A 444 -13.69 -13.91 17.13
CA VAL A 444 -12.23 -13.97 16.97
C VAL A 444 -11.63 -15.09 17.79
N ALA A 445 -12.04 -15.26 19.05
CA ALA A 445 -11.53 -16.34 19.91
C ALA A 445 -11.81 -17.74 19.36
N GLU A 446 -12.93 -17.92 18.65
CA GLU A 446 -13.34 -19.21 18.05
C GLU A 446 -12.62 -19.50 16.71
N HIS A 447 -12.13 -18.48 16.00
CA HIS A 447 -11.65 -18.62 14.62
C HIS A 447 -10.19 -18.25 14.40
N ILE A 448 -9.52 -17.58 15.36
CA ILE A 448 -8.11 -17.21 15.22
C ILE A 448 -7.19 -18.37 15.57
N ALA A 449 -6.25 -18.68 14.70
CA ALA A 449 -5.23 -19.67 15.01
C ALA A 449 -4.10 -19.07 15.88
N PRO A 450 -3.49 -19.84 16.80
CA PRO A 450 -2.40 -19.35 17.66
C PRO A 450 -1.26 -18.70 16.87
N GLU A 451 -0.92 -19.25 15.71
CA GLU A 451 0.15 -18.76 14.84
C GLU A 451 -0.14 -17.35 14.28
N GLN A 452 -1.41 -16.96 14.22
CA GLN A 452 -1.82 -15.62 13.73
C GLN A 452 -1.67 -14.52 14.79
N THR A 453 -1.42 -14.91 16.05
CA THR A 453 -1.22 -13.98 17.18
C THR A 453 0.26 -13.74 17.51
N GLU A 454 1.17 -14.34 16.75
CA GLU A 454 2.61 -14.22 16.90
C GLU A 454 3.24 -13.48 15.72
N ALA A 455 4.21 -12.60 16.02
CA ALA A 455 4.98 -11.95 14.96
C ALA A 455 5.85 -12.99 14.24
N MET A 456 5.59 -13.22 12.96
CA MET A 456 6.38 -14.10 12.11
C MET A 456 7.42 -13.29 11.33
N LEU A 457 8.66 -13.76 11.30
CA LEU A 457 9.71 -13.24 10.44
C LEU A 457 10.16 -14.34 9.47
N ASN A 458 9.79 -14.19 8.20
CA ASN A 458 10.21 -15.12 7.16
C ASN A 458 11.65 -14.81 6.73
N ILE A 459 12.49 -15.83 6.70
CA ILE A 459 13.89 -15.76 6.30
C ILE A 459 14.01 -16.39 4.91
N ASP A 460 14.51 -15.63 3.95
CA ASP A 460 14.64 -16.06 2.56
C ASP A 460 15.88 -16.93 2.35
N ALA A 461 16.97 -16.68 3.07
CA ALA A 461 18.18 -17.47 2.97
C ALA A 461 19.09 -17.34 4.20
N MET A 462 19.77 -18.44 4.55
CA MET A 462 20.90 -18.47 5.47
C MET A 462 22.19 -18.18 4.70
N ILE A 463 22.96 -17.17 5.14
CA ILE A 463 24.22 -16.78 4.49
C ILE A 463 25.28 -16.43 5.52
N ASP A 464 26.56 -16.61 5.18
CA ASP A 464 27.69 -16.14 5.97
C ASP A 464 28.08 -14.71 5.53
N PHE A 465 28.73 -13.93 6.37
CA PHE A 465 29.12 -12.53 6.04
C PHE A 465 30.06 -12.44 4.82
N LYS A 466 30.89 -13.48 4.56
CA LYS A 466 31.73 -13.53 3.38
C LYS A 466 30.94 -13.51 2.05
N ASP A 467 29.68 -13.99 2.08
CA ASP A 467 28.81 -14.05 0.90
C ASP A 467 28.22 -12.68 0.57
N ILE A 468 28.27 -11.71 1.51
CA ILE A 468 27.78 -10.35 1.34
C ILE A 468 28.80 -9.52 0.56
N THR A 469 28.89 -9.81 -0.71
CA THR A 469 29.79 -9.10 -1.64
C THR A 469 29.13 -7.84 -2.21
N LYS A 470 29.97 -6.93 -2.74
CA LYS A 470 29.45 -5.76 -3.49
C LYS A 470 28.61 -6.20 -4.70
N GLN A 471 28.97 -7.34 -5.32
CA GLN A 471 28.22 -7.89 -6.44
C GLN A 471 26.83 -8.37 -6.00
N LEU A 472 26.74 -9.15 -4.91
CA LEU A 472 25.45 -9.59 -4.36
C LEU A 472 24.55 -8.38 -4.05
N HIS A 473 25.08 -7.36 -3.38
CA HIS A 473 24.32 -6.16 -3.07
C HIS A 473 23.84 -5.42 -4.34
N SER A 474 24.71 -5.27 -5.34
CA SER A 474 24.33 -4.67 -6.63
C SER A 474 23.22 -5.46 -7.34
N ASP A 475 23.28 -6.79 -7.28
CA ASP A 475 22.28 -7.64 -7.89
C ASP A 475 20.96 -7.65 -7.12
N LEU A 476 21.00 -7.58 -5.79
CA LEU A 476 19.80 -7.41 -4.96
C LEU A 476 19.01 -6.14 -5.30
N LYS A 477 19.69 -5.05 -5.62
CA LYS A 477 19.04 -3.81 -6.09
C LYS A 477 18.20 -4.01 -7.35
N LYS A 478 18.56 -4.95 -8.21
CA LYS A 478 17.79 -5.26 -9.43
C LYS A 478 16.44 -5.92 -9.14
N PHE A 479 16.21 -6.40 -7.91
CA PHE A 479 14.90 -6.90 -7.47
C PHE A 479 13.90 -5.75 -7.22
N SER A 480 14.38 -4.51 -7.04
CA SER A 480 13.51 -3.32 -6.93
C SER A 480 12.61 -3.17 -8.19
N PRO A 481 11.40 -2.59 -8.04
CA PRO A 481 10.78 -2.07 -6.82
C PRO A 481 10.29 -3.18 -5.89
N PHE A 482 10.50 -2.98 -4.57
CA PHE A 482 10.03 -3.90 -3.53
C PHE A 482 8.62 -3.52 -3.05
N GLY A 483 7.87 -4.53 -2.62
CA GLY A 483 6.52 -4.39 -2.10
C GLY A 483 5.87 -5.76 -1.85
N PRO A 484 4.55 -5.86 -1.66
CA PRO A 484 3.87 -7.14 -1.48
C PRO A 484 4.18 -8.11 -2.62
N CYS A 485 4.35 -9.38 -2.30
CA CYS A 485 4.78 -10.46 -3.20
C CYS A 485 6.17 -10.28 -3.84
N ASN A 486 6.87 -9.18 -3.56
CA ASN A 486 8.27 -8.94 -3.88
C ASN A 486 8.94 -8.16 -2.74
N SER A 487 8.90 -8.71 -1.53
CA SER A 487 9.52 -8.10 -0.36
C SER A 487 11.06 -8.03 -0.49
N LYS A 488 11.68 -7.10 0.25
CA LYS A 488 13.14 -7.12 0.41
C LYS A 488 13.54 -8.46 1.03
N PRO A 489 14.57 -9.12 0.47
CA PRO A 489 15.05 -10.39 1.04
C PRO A 489 15.57 -10.22 2.46
N VAL A 490 15.10 -11.07 3.37
CA VAL A 490 15.58 -11.19 4.73
C VAL A 490 16.55 -12.34 4.82
N PHE A 491 17.77 -12.04 5.20
CA PHE A 491 18.84 -13.00 5.40
C PHE A 491 19.04 -13.32 6.88
N CYS A 492 19.56 -14.49 7.17
CA CYS A 492 20.00 -14.85 8.51
C CYS A 492 21.48 -15.28 8.49
N THR A 493 22.22 -14.78 9.49
CA THR A 493 23.56 -15.30 9.83
C THR A 493 23.54 -15.79 11.27
N GLN A 494 23.95 -17.01 11.47
CA GLN A 494 24.01 -17.65 12.79
C GLN A 494 25.37 -17.45 13.46
N ASN A 495 25.37 -17.51 14.79
CA ASN A 495 26.58 -17.47 15.62
C ASN A 495 27.48 -16.26 15.34
N VAL A 496 26.89 -15.07 15.29
CA VAL A 496 27.64 -13.82 15.23
C VAL A 496 27.98 -13.31 16.64
N TYR A 497 29.03 -12.52 16.72
CA TYR A 497 29.49 -11.88 17.95
C TYR A 497 29.64 -10.38 17.77
N ASP A 498 29.52 -9.64 18.86
CA ASP A 498 29.90 -8.23 18.89
C ASP A 498 31.43 -8.11 18.72
N TYR A 499 31.86 -7.28 17.77
CA TYR A 499 33.29 -6.96 17.59
C TYR A 499 33.88 -6.16 18.77
N GLY A 500 33.02 -5.64 19.66
CA GLY A 500 33.39 -4.88 20.84
C GLY A 500 33.17 -3.36 20.72
N THR A 501 32.64 -2.90 19.58
CA THR A 501 32.43 -1.49 19.26
C THR A 501 30.98 -1.10 19.12
N SER A 502 30.05 -2.06 19.31
CA SER A 502 28.61 -1.80 19.26
C SER A 502 28.15 -0.82 20.34
N LYS A 503 27.26 0.10 19.96
CA LYS A 503 26.79 1.15 20.86
C LYS A 503 25.32 1.49 20.66
N VAL A 504 24.67 1.86 21.77
CA VAL A 504 23.32 2.41 21.75
C VAL A 504 23.38 3.83 21.17
N VAL A 505 22.41 4.16 20.30
CA VAL A 505 22.29 5.44 19.58
C VAL A 505 20.82 5.86 19.51
N GLY A 506 20.55 7.07 19.04
CA GLY A 506 19.22 7.68 18.99
C GLY A 506 19.07 8.75 20.07
N ARG A 507 18.06 9.63 19.91
CA ARG A 507 17.81 10.69 20.91
C ARG A 507 17.37 10.13 22.26
N GLU A 508 16.55 9.07 22.21
CA GLU A 508 15.99 8.37 23.38
C GLU A 508 16.77 7.08 23.69
N GLN A 509 17.95 6.89 23.09
CA GLN A 509 18.77 5.69 23.28
C GLN A 509 18.03 4.40 22.86
N GLU A 510 17.21 4.46 21.83
CA GLU A 510 16.29 3.41 21.41
C GLU A 510 16.86 2.46 20.35
N HIS A 511 18.00 2.82 19.70
CA HIS A 511 18.60 2.03 18.61
C HIS A 511 19.96 1.47 19.00
N ILE A 512 20.46 0.47 18.27
CA ILE A 512 21.82 -0.06 18.43
C ILE A 512 22.55 0.01 17.09
N LYS A 513 23.69 0.69 17.07
CA LYS A 513 24.68 0.57 16.00
C LYS A 513 25.60 -0.59 16.31
N LEU A 514 25.75 -1.52 15.38
CA LEU A 514 26.43 -2.79 15.53
C LEU A 514 27.67 -2.87 14.65
N GLU A 515 28.72 -3.49 15.20
CA GLU A 515 29.81 -4.07 14.42
C GLU A 515 29.89 -5.54 14.81
N LEU A 516 29.59 -6.43 13.88
CA LEU A 516 29.42 -7.86 14.13
C LEU A 516 30.46 -8.66 13.38
N VAL A 517 30.94 -9.72 13.99
CA VAL A 517 31.85 -10.69 13.38
C VAL A 517 31.15 -12.04 13.26
N ASP A 518 31.28 -12.64 12.08
CA ASP A 518 30.80 -13.99 11.80
C ASP A 518 31.85 -15.01 12.29
N SER A 519 31.41 -15.98 13.07
CA SER A 519 32.27 -17.03 13.64
C SER A 519 32.98 -17.91 12.59
N LYS A 520 32.39 -18.06 11.40
CA LYS A 520 32.92 -18.92 10.35
C LYS A 520 33.94 -18.23 9.44
N SER A 521 33.72 -16.96 9.12
CA SER A 521 34.52 -16.24 8.12
C SER A 521 35.42 -15.17 8.71
N SER A 522 35.25 -14.83 10.00
CA SER A 522 35.89 -13.69 10.67
C SER A 522 35.68 -12.35 9.96
N THR A 523 34.67 -12.27 9.11
CA THR A 523 34.30 -11.05 8.38
C THR A 523 33.53 -10.13 9.31
N VAL A 524 33.86 -8.83 9.30
CA VAL A 524 33.17 -7.83 10.11
C VAL A 524 32.18 -7.06 9.26
N MET A 525 30.94 -6.96 9.73
CA MET A 525 29.86 -6.20 9.09
C MET A 525 29.28 -5.15 10.01
N ASN A 526 28.98 -3.98 9.44
CA ASN A 526 28.27 -2.92 10.15
C ASN A 526 26.77 -3.16 10.07
N GLY A 527 26.06 -2.93 11.18
CA GLY A 527 24.61 -3.05 11.26
C GLY A 527 23.96 -1.91 12.05
N ILE A 528 22.65 -1.78 11.87
CA ILE A 528 21.79 -0.93 12.67
C ILE A 528 20.53 -1.70 13.06
N ALA A 529 20.17 -1.71 14.33
CA ALA A 529 18.95 -2.30 14.86
C ALA A 529 18.09 -1.18 15.44
N PHE A 530 17.02 -0.82 14.73
CA PHE A 530 16.11 0.23 15.15
C PHE A 530 15.15 -0.28 16.24
N GLY A 531 14.95 0.51 17.32
CA GLY A 531 14.04 0.19 18.41
C GLY A 531 14.42 -1.03 19.26
N GLN A 532 15.66 -1.55 19.14
CA GLN A 532 16.08 -2.81 19.77
C GLN A 532 17.13 -2.60 20.87
N SER A 533 17.20 -1.42 21.50
CA SER A 533 18.19 -1.12 22.53
C SER A 533 18.16 -2.07 23.74
N ALA A 534 17.03 -2.71 24.01
CA ALA A 534 16.90 -3.73 25.06
C ALA A 534 17.87 -4.91 24.87
N ALA A 535 18.25 -5.25 23.63
CA ALA A 535 19.21 -6.31 23.31
C ALA A 535 20.67 -5.93 23.62
N ALA A 536 20.98 -4.65 23.88
CA ALA A 536 22.35 -4.16 24.01
C ALA A 536 23.16 -4.89 25.11
N ARG A 537 22.52 -5.23 26.26
CA ARG A 537 23.15 -5.96 27.34
C ARG A 537 23.62 -7.35 26.93
N TYR A 538 22.77 -8.07 26.16
CA TYR A 538 23.10 -9.40 25.68
C TYR A 538 24.19 -9.33 24.59
N ILE A 539 24.09 -8.43 23.63
CA ILE A 539 25.07 -8.24 22.56
C ILE A 539 26.46 -8.04 23.12
N LYS A 540 26.61 -7.19 24.15
CA LYS A 540 27.89 -6.89 24.82
C LYS A 540 28.39 -7.99 25.75
N SER A 541 27.64 -9.07 25.93
CA SER A 541 28.02 -10.16 26.85
C SER A 541 29.07 -11.12 26.28
N ARG A 542 29.51 -10.90 25.03
CA ARG A 542 30.45 -11.79 24.30
C ARG A 542 29.90 -13.20 24.01
N ARG A 543 28.60 -13.40 24.16
CA ARG A 543 27.91 -14.62 23.71
C ARG A 543 27.53 -14.50 22.25
N SER A 544 27.44 -15.66 21.56
CA SER A 544 26.96 -15.70 20.20
C SER A 544 25.44 -15.47 20.15
N PHE A 545 24.99 -14.94 19.04
CA PHE A 545 23.58 -14.77 18.74
C PHE A 545 23.36 -14.88 17.23
N ASP A 546 22.12 -15.13 16.84
CA ASP A 546 21.72 -15.11 15.43
C ASP A 546 21.08 -13.76 15.11
N ILE A 547 21.24 -13.34 13.88
CA ILE A 547 20.61 -12.12 13.36
C ILE A 547 19.82 -12.39 12.09
N ALA A 548 18.66 -11.77 11.98
CA ALA A 548 17.92 -11.64 10.75
C ALA A 548 17.98 -10.18 10.27
N TYR A 549 18.26 -9.98 8.97
CA TYR A 549 18.57 -8.65 8.46
C TYR A 549 18.28 -8.50 6.97
N THR A 550 18.10 -7.26 6.52
CA THR A 550 18.18 -6.87 5.11
C THR A 550 19.53 -6.21 4.81
N ILE A 551 19.94 -6.21 3.55
CA ILE A 551 21.22 -5.64 3.10
C ILE A 551 20.92 -4.30 2.42
N GLU A 552 21.44 -3.20 2.99
CA GLU A 552 21.14 -1.84 2.57
C GLU A 552 22.40 -1.04 2.23
N ASP A 553 22.21 0.09 1.54
CA ASP A 553 23.26 1.10 1.42
C ASP A 553 23.51 1.79 2.76
N ASN A 554 24.76 2.01 3.10
CA ASN A 554 25.08 2.84 4.25
C ASN A 554 24.84 4.31 3.92
N ILE A 555 23.82 4.91 4.55
CA ILE A 555 23.40 6.31 4.30
C ILE A 555 24.53 7.30 4.61
N PHE A 556 25.40 6.98 5.57
CA PHE A 556 26.46 7.87 6.03
C PHE A 556 27.82 7.65 5.33
N LYS A 557 28.01 6.47 4.74
CA LYS A 557 29.28 6.10 4.10
C LYS A 557 28.99 5.59 2.69
N LYS A 558 29.14 6.45 1.69
CA LYS A 558 28.92 6.08 0.28
C LYS A 558 29.70 4.81 -0.10
N ASN A 559 29.08 3.95 -0.89
CA ASN A 559 29.62 2.67 -1.39
C ASN A 559 29.96 1.62 -0.32
N GLN A 560 29.40 1.74 0.88
CA GLN A 560 29.47 0.70 1.91
C GLN A 560 28.10 0.07 2.13
N VAL A 561 28.12 -1.24 2.35
CA VAL A 561 26.94 -2.03 2.72
C VAL A 561 26.72 -1.94 4.24
N GLN A 562 25.48 -1.88 4.67
CA GLN A 562 25.06 -1.94 6.05
C GLN A 562 23.94 -2.96 6.21
N LEU A 563 23.96 -3.71 7.30
CA LEU A 563 22.88 -4.61 7.66
C LEU A 563 21.80 -3.82 8.42
N GLN A 564 20.57 -3.85 7.95
CA GLN A 564 19.44 -3.41 8.77
C GLN A 564 18.90 -4.62 9.50
N ILE A 565 19.10 -4.64 10.80
CA ILE A 565 18.74 -5.80 11.64
C ILE A 565 17.24 -5.74 11.96
N GLU A 566 16.54 -6.76 11.51
CA GLU A 566 15.12 -6.94 11.76
C GLU A 566 14.86 -7.62 13.10
N ALA A 567 15.68 -8.62 13.44
CA ALA A 567 15.58 -9.33 14.71
C ALA A 567 16.93 -9.91 15.18
N ILE A 568 17.05 -10.03 16.49
CA ILE A 568 18.21 -10.63 17.18
C ILE A 568 17.70 -11.78 18.04
N ARG A 569 18.29 -12.96 17.87
CA ARG A 569 17.96 -14.15 18.66
C ARG A 569 19.17 -14.60 19.47
N PRO A 570 19.11 -14.54 20.81
CA PRO A 570 20.14 -15.12 21.67
C PRO A 570 20.34 -16.61 21.39
N ASN A 571 21.60 -17.08 21.44
CA ASN A 571 21.90 -18.50 21.48
C ASN A 571 22.06 -18.89 22.96
N ASP A 572 21.28 -19.87 23.40
CA ASP A 572 21.31 -20.37 24.77
C ASP A 572 22.59 -21.14 25.11
#